data_49595ab36a0cd991e9a3278994fa8079
#
_entry.id   49595ab36a0cd991e9a3278994fa8079
#
_cell.length_a   1.000
_cell.length_b   1.000
_cell.length_c   1.000
_cell.angle_alpha   90.00
_cell.angle_beta   90.00
_cell.angle_gamma   90.00
#
_symmetry.space_group_name_H-M   'P 1'
#
loop_
_entity.id
_entity.type
_entity.pdbx_description
1 polymer ?
#
loop_
_entity_poly.entity_id
_entity_poly.type
_entity_poly.pdbx_seq_one_letter_code
_entity_poly.pdbx_strand_id
1 'polypeptide(L)'
;MTKHKYRITDDGRIEALKEGPWGPADTIGGYVESENNLSQYGDCWVYSDARVFGHARVTGNAVVAGSVQVYDDARVLGEAMVTGGAQVSGDAEVFDNAKVFGKAHVSEDARVYDVAWVSGKAHVYGKAHVYGNAHVYGIAHVCGNTLIAVNNRVSGR
;
A
#
# COMPACT_ATOMS: atom_id res chain seq x y z
N MET A 1 -29.01 9.25 6.47
CA MET A 1 -27.63 9.65 6.08
C MET A 1 -26.67 8.52 6.40
N THR A 2 -26.00 7.99 5.40
CA THR A 2 -25.00 6.95 5.67
C THR A 2 -23.72 7.58 6.22
N LYS A 3 -23.18 6.98 7.29
CA LYS A 3 -21.88 7.35 7.84
C LYS A 3 -20.75 6.60 7.16
N HIS A 4 -21.10 5.54 6.43
CA HIS A 4 -20.13 4.70 5.75
C HIS A 4 -19.71 5.31 4.42
N LYS A 5 -18.45 5.17 4.11
CA LYS A 5 -17.85 5.61 2.86
C LYS A 5 -18.14 4.62 1.74
N TYR A 6 -18.14 3.32 2.08
CA TYR A 6 -18.32 2.23 1.14
C TYR A 6 -19.05 1.05 1.78
N ARG A 7 -19.48 0.14 0.94
CA ARG A 7 -19.94 -1.20 1.34
C ARG A 7 -19.14 -2.25 0.56
N ILE A 8 -19.11 -3.47 1.05
CA ILE A 8 -18.50 -4.60 0.34
C ILE A 8 -19.63 -5.31 -0.41
N THR A 9 -19.44 -5.49 -1.70
CA THR A 9 -20.39 -6.19 -2.57
C THR A 9 -20.24 -7.71 -2.43
N ASP A 10 -21.18 -8.48 -3.00
CA ASP A 10 -21.19 -9.93 -2.89
C ASP A 10 -19.95 -10.59 -3.50
N ASP A 11 -19.34 -9.95 -4.50
CA ASP A 11 -18.10 -10.43 -5.12
C ASP A 11 -16.81 -9.93 -4.43
N GLY A 12 -16.95 -9.25 -3.28
CA GLY A 12 -15.82 -8.80 -2.47
C GLY A 12 -15.23 -7.45 -2.87
N ARG A 13 -15.82 -6.77 -3.84
CA ARG A 13 -15.38 -5.41 -4.20
C ARG A 13 -15.96 -4.37 -3.26
N ILE A 14 -15.34 -3.22 -3.21
CA ILE A 14 -15.89 -2.06 -2.50
C ILE A 14 -16.71 -1.21 -3.48
N GLU A 15 -17.82 -0.68 -2.99
CA GLU A 15 -18.69 0.23 -3.74
C GLU A 15 -18.88 1.49 -2.91
N ALA A 16 -18.59 2.65 -3.50
CA ALA A 16 -18.71 3.92 -2.83
C ALA A 16 -20.19 4.25 -2.52
N LEU A 17 -20.46 4.65 -1.30
CA LEU A 17 -21.81 5.08 -0.86
C LEU A 17 -22.00 6.59 -0.95
N LYS A 18 -20.94 7.32 -1.25
CA LYS A 18 -20.95 8.77 -1.40
C LYS A 18 -19.84 9.21 -2.35
N GLU A 19 -19.94 10.41 -2.86
CA GLU A 19 -18.90 11.04 -3.66
C GLU A 19 -17.64 11.29 -2.81
N GLY A 20 -16.48 11.14 -3.42
CA GLY A 20 -15.17 11.40 -2.80
C GLY A 20 -14.06 11.41 -3.85
N PRO A 21 -12.80 11.46 -3.41
CA PRO A 21 -11.65 11.44 -4.33
C PRO A 21 -11.61 10.19 -5.23
N TRP A 22 -12.27 9.12 -4.84
CA TRP A 22 -12.42 7.88 -5.61
C TRP A 22 -13.42 8.01 -6.78
N GLY A 23 -14.28 9.03 -6.76
CA GLY A 23 -15.32 9.25 -7.76
C GLY A 23 -16.70 9.49 -7.14
N PRO A 24 -17.75 9.46 -7.95
CA PRO A 24 -19.13 9.60 -7.47
C PRO A 24 -19.59 8.40 -6.64
N ALA A 25 -20.74 8.51 -6.02
CA ALA A 25 -21.41 7.35 -5.42
C ALA A 25 -21.58 6.23 -6.46
N ASP A 26 -21.62 4.99 -6.00
CA ASP A 26 -21.70 3.77 -6.81
C ASP A 26 -20.41 3.45 -7.58
N THR A 27 -19.31 4.21 -7.37
CA THR A 27 -18.00 3.84 -7.92
C THR A 27 -17.53 2.51 -7.32
N ILE A 28 -17.13 1.59 -8.20
CA ILE A 28 -16.62 0.28 -7.81
C ILE A 28 -15.10 0.36 -7.69
N GLY A 29 -14.59 -0.06 -6.53
CA GLY A 29 -13.15 -0.15 -6.28
C GLY A 29 -12.62 -1.57 -6.36
N GLY A 30 -11.51 -1.82 -5.68
CA GLY A 30 -10.86 -3.12 -5.61
C GLY A 30 -11.53 -4.06 -4.60
N TYR A 31 -10.75 -5.07 -4.19
CA TYR A 31 -11.25 -6.13 -3.32
C TYR A 31 -10.75 -5.96 -1.89
N VAL A 32 -11.65 -6.14 -0.93
CA VAL A 32 -11.28 -6.28 0.48
C VAL A 32 -11.99 -7.52 1.06
N GLU A 33 -11.34 -8.18 1.98
CA GLU A 33 -11.91 -9.37 2.63
C GLU A 33 -12.92 -8.99 3.71
N SER A 34 -12.66 -7.88 4.41
CA SER A 34 -13.54 -7.38 5.47
C SER A 34 -13.43 -5.86 5.61
N GLU A 35 -14.34 -5.26 6.37
CA GLU A 35 -14.30 -3.83 6.66
C GLU A 35 -13.06 -3.42 7.46
N ASN A 36 -12.38 -4.36 8.11
CA ASN A 36 -11.13 -4.09 8.82
C ASN A 36 -9.97 -3.76 7.88
N ASN A 37 -10.07 -4.14 6.61
CA ASN A 37 -9.00 -3.94 5.63
C ASN A 37 -8.92 -2.52 5.08
N LEU A 38 -10.02 -1.77 5.09
CA LEU A 38 -10.07 -0.41 4.57
C LEU A 38 -10.86 0.49 5.53
N SER A 39 -10.22 1.57 5.96
CA SER A 39 -10.88 2.50 6.87
C SER A 39 -12.10 3.16 6.22
N GLN A 40 -13.18 3.30 6.99
CA GLN A 40 -14.34 4.11 6.61
C GLN A 40 -14.08 5.61 6.71
N TYR A 41 -12.97 6.00 7.34
CA TYR A 41 -12.58 7.40 7.52
C TYR A 41 -11.44 7.76 6.56
N GLY A 42 -11.26 9.06 6.32
CA GLY A 42 -10.23 9.56 5.44
C GLY A 42 -10.51 9.26 3.97
N ASP A 43 -9.54 9.57 3.13
CA ASP A 43 -9.66 9.46 1.68
C ASP A 43 -9.01 8.19 1.12
N CYS A 44 -8.58 7.26 1.97
CA CYS A 44 -7.99 6.00 1.51
C CYS A 44 -8.97 5.21 0.64
N TRP A 45 -8.43 4.58 -0.40
CA TRP A 45 -9.24 3.80 -1.33
C TRP A 45 -8.42 2.69 -1.99
N VAL A 46 -9.11 1.62 -2.33
CA VAL A 46 -8.55 0.49 -3.08
C VAL A 46 -9.16 0.53 -4.47
N TYR A 47 -8.32 0.66 -5.49
CA TYR A 47 -8.74 0.82 -6.88
C TYR A 47 -8.48 -0.42 -7.71
N SER A 48 -9.15 -0.50 -8.84
CA SER A 48 -8.89 -1.51 -9.89
C SER A 48 -9.04 -2.94 -9.37
N ASP A 49 -8.02 -3.78 -9.59
CA ASP A 49 -8.03 -5.17 -9.15
C ASP A 49 -7.16 -5.41 -7.93
N ALA A 50 -6.77 -4.34 -7.25
CA ALA A 50 -5.99 -4.45 -6.02
C ALA A 50 -6.78 -5.20 -4.94
N ARG A 51 -6.05 -5.94 -4.11
CA ARG A 51 -6.63 -6.79 -3.07
C ARG A 51 -5.99 -6.51 -1.73
N VAL A 52 -6.85 -6.30 -0.72
CA VAL A 52 -6.41 -6.15 0.67
C VAL A 52 -7.13 -7.22 1.48
N PHE A 53 -6.38 -8.08 2.12
CA PHE A 53 -6.96 -9.24 2.82
C PHE A 53 -6.15 -9.62 4.06
N GLY A 54 -6.59 -10.66 4.76
CA GLY A 54 -6.03 -11.02 6.06
C GLY A 54 -6.28 -9.91 7.07
N HIS A 55 -5.30 -9.59 7.87
CA HIS A 55 -5.35 -8.51 8.86
C HIS A 55 -4.78 -7.19 8.34
N ALA A 56 -4.47 -7.11 7.05
CA ALA A 56 -3.89 -5.92 6.46
C ALA A 56 -4.85 -4.73 6.54
N ARG A 57 -4.29 -3.52 6.68
CA ARG A 57 -5.07 -2.30 6.86
C ARG A 57 -4.58 -1.18 5.95
N VAL A 58 -5.54 -0.55 5.30
CA VAL A 58 -5.32 0.67 4.51
C VAL A 58 -6.09 1.80 5.20
N THR A 59 -5.39 2.85 5.62
CA THR A 59 -5.98 3.94 6.41
C THR A 59 -5.47 5.31 5.94
N GLY A 60 -5.95 6.38 6.57
CA GLY A 60 -5.58 7.75 6.20
C GLY A 60 -6.05 8.12 4.82
N ASN A 61 -5.15 8.59 3.99
CA ASN A 61 -5.42 8.97 2.59
C ASN A 61 -4.65 8.06 1.62
N ALA A 62 -4.26 6.86 2.06
CA ALA A 62 -3.46 5.94 1.27
C ALA A 62 -4.21 5.43 0.03
N VAL A 63 -3.47 5.21 -1.03
CA VAL A 63 -3.99 4.72 -2.31
C VAL A 63 -3.36 3.37 -2.62
N VAL A 64 -4.19 2.37 -2.87
CA VAL A 64 -3.79 1.04 -3.30
C VAL A 64 -4.47 0.78 -4.64
N ALA A 65 -3.70 0.59 -5.73
CA ALA A 65 -4.24 0.53 -7.08
C ALA A 65 -3.50 -0.47 -7.97
N GLY A 66 -4.10 -0.80 -9.10
CA GLY A 66 -3.54 -1.77 -10.05
C GLY A 66 -3.82 -3.19 -9.62
N SER A 67 -2.82 -4.07 -9.69
CA SER A 67 -2.91 -5.47 -9.28
C SER A 67 -2.17 -5.75 -7.97
N VAL A 68 -2.12 -4.75 -7.09
CA VAL A 68 -1.43 -4.79 -5.80
C VAL A 68 -2.09 -5.81 -4.87
N GLN A 69 -1.28 -6.45 -4.05
CA GLN A 69 -1.75 -7.28 -2.96
C GLN A 69 -1.16 -6.76 -1.64
N VAL A 70 -2.04 -6.50 -0.67
CA VAL A 70 -1.66 -6.13 0.70
C VAL A 70 -2.28 -7.16 1.62
N TYR A 71 -1.48 -7.89 2.37
CA TYR A 71 -1.97 -9.03 3.14
C TYR A 71 -1.16 -9.28 4.42
N ASP A 72 -1.49 -10.34 5.13
CA ASP A 72 -0.99 -10.63 6.48
C ASP A 72 -1.36 -9.49 7.44
N ASP A 73 -0.42 -8.91 8.18
CA ASP A 73 -0.63 -7.81 9.10
C ASP A 73 -0.09 -6.48 8.56
N ALA A 74 0.12 -6.39 7.25
CA ALA A 74 0.71 -5.22 6.59
C ALA A 74 -0.17 -3.96 6.72
N ARG A 75 0.48 -2.81 6.75
CA ARG A 75 -0.20 -1.52 6.90
C ARG A 75 0.23 -0.53 5.83
N VAL A 76 -0.75 0.09 5.20
CA VAL A 76 -0.54 1.19 4.25
C VAL A 76 -1.33 2.37 4.78
N LEU A 77 -0.64 3.46 5.15
CA LEU A 77 -1.29 4.57 5.84
C LEU A 77 -0.68 5.92 5.45
N GLY A 78 -1.20 7.00 6.02
CA GLY A 78 -0.80 8.35 5.66
C GLY A 78 -1.24 8.69 4.24
N GLU A 79 -0.34 9.20 3.43
CA GLU A 79 -0.57 9.50 2.01
C GLU A 79 0.21 8.56 1.11
N ALA A 80 0.53 7.37 1.61
CA ALA A 80 1.31 6.38 0.87
C ALA A 80 0.55 5.88 -0.36
N MET A 81 1.30 5.55 -1.41
CA MET A 81 0.76 4.98 -2.64
C MET A 81 1.42 3.65 -2.93
N VAL A 82 0.62 2.61 -3.11
CA VAL A 82 1.08 1.29 -3.53
C VAL A 82 0.37 0.96 -4.84
N THR A 83 1.11 0.83 -5.92
CA THR A 83 0.55 0.70 -7.28
C THR A 83 1.26 -0.36 -8.12
N GLY A 84 0.79 -0.54 -9.35
CA GLY A 84 1.33 -1.53 -10.26
C GLY A 84 0.96 -2.95 -9.86
N GLY A 85 1.93 -3.81 -9.73
CA GLY A 85 1.78 -5.18 -9.23
C GLY A 85 2.57 -5.43 -7.96
N ALA A 86 2.78 -4.38 -7.15
CA ALA A 86 3.55 -4.46 -5.91
C ALA A 86 2.84 -5.33 -4.86
N GLN A 87 3.62 -5.87 -3.93
CA GLN A 87 3.10 -6.67 -2.82
C GLN A 87 3.62 -6.13 -1.49
N VAL A 88 2.74 -5.99 -0.52
CA VAL A 88 3.09 -5.59 0.85
C VAL A 88 2.52 -6.65 1.79
N SER A 89 3.36 -7.28 2.58
CA SER A 89 2.97 -8.41 3.42
C SER A 89 3.73 -8.48 4.74
N GLY A 90 3.45 -9.51 5.53
CA GLY A 90 4.02 -9.64 6.86
C GLY A 90 3.55 -8.50 7.76
N ASP A 91 4.43 -7.98 8.59
CA ASP A 91 4.19 -6.82 9.46
C ASP A 91 4.69 -5.51 8.81
N ALA A 92 4.89 -5.49 7.50
CA ALA A 92 5.46 -4.34 6.79
C ALA A 92 4.57 -3.12 6.86
N GLU A 93 5.21 -1.96 6.91
CA GLU A 93 4.50 -0.69 6.95
C GLU A 93 4.98 0.24 5.83
N VAL A 94 4.03 0.79 5.07
CA VAL A 94 4.27 1.83 4.06
C VAL A 94 3.46 3.05 4.47
N PHE A 95 4.11 4.16 4.79
CA PHE A 95 3.40 5.31 5.37
C PHE A 95 4.02 6.66 4.97
N ASP A 96 3.48 7.74 5.51
CA ASP A 96 3.78 9.11 5.11
C ASP A 96 3.50 9.29 3.60
N ASN A 97 4.45 9.79 2.81
CA ASN A 97 4.30 10.00 1.38
C ASN A 97 5.07 8.97 0.55
N ALA A 98 5.35 7.81 1.12
CA ALA A 98 6.12 6.76 0.44
C ALA A 98 5.38 6.17 -0.76
N LYS A 99 6.13 5.71 -1.75
CA LYS A 99 5.57 5.09 -2.95
C LYS A 99 6.23 3.73 -3.19
N VAL A 100 5.39 2.71 -3.37
CA VAL A 100 5.82 1.36 -3.73
C VAL A 100 5.10 0.99 -5.03
N PHE A 101 5.84 0.68 -6.08
CA PHE A 101 5.25 0.44 -7.38
C PHE A 101 6.05 -0.55 -8.23
N GLY A 102 5.64 -0.74 -9.48
CA GLY A 102 6.21 -1.78 -10.32
C GLY A 102 5.82 -3.15 -9.81
N LYS A 103 6.80 -4.04 -9.64
CA LYS A 103 6.62 -5.37 -9.05
C LYS A 103 7.41 -5.50 -7.75
N ALA A 104 7.55 -4.40 -7.01
CA ALA A 104 8.31 -4.37 -5.77
C ALA A 104 7.59 -5.16 -4.66
N HIS A 105 8.38 -5.72 -3.76
CA HIS A 105 7.87 -6.44 -2.59
C HIS A 105 8.40 -5.79 -1.32
N VAL A 106 7.50 -5.48 -0.39
CA VAL A 106 7.85 -5.01 0.96
C VAL A 106 7.25 -6.03 1.93
N SER A 107 8.08 -6.65 2.75
CA SER A 107 7.62 -7.76 3.58
C SER A 107 8.32 -7.84 4.93
N GLU A 108 7.90 -8.79 5.75
CA GLU A 108 8.39 -8.99 7.11
C GLU A 108 8.17 -7.72 7.95
N ASP A 109 9.15 -7.25 8.72
CA ASP A 109 9.06 -6.05 9.55
C ASP A 109 9.57 -4.78 8.85
N ALA A 110 9.65 -4.80 7.52
CA ALA A 110 10.22 -3.69 6.75
C ALA A 110 9.34 -2.45 6.79
N ARG A 111 9.98 -1.28 6.73
CA ARG A 111 9.28 0.01 6.73
C ARG A 111 9.74 0.90 5.59
N VAL A 112 8.78 1.49 4.87
CA VAL A 112 9.03 2.46 3.80
C VAL A 112 8.23 3.72 4.14
N TYR A 113 8.91 4.85 4.33
CA TYR A 113 8.25 6.06 4.82
C TYR A 113 8.91 7.35 4.33
N ASP A 114 8.46 8.49 4.85
CA ASP A 114 8.80 9.82 4.35
C ASP A 114 8.39 9.95 2.87
N VAL A 115 9.31 10.30 1.98
CA VAL A 115 9.05 10.38 0.54
C VAL A 115 9.83 9.33 -0.25
N ALA A 116 10.17 8.21 0.40
CA ALA A 116 10.94 7.13 -0.19
C ALA A 116 10.17 6.41 -1.30
N TRP A 117 10.90 5.87 -2.29
CA TRP A 117 10.35 5.12 -3.41
C TRP A 117 10.98 3.72 -3.47
N VAL A 118 10.13 2.70 -3.62
CA VAL A 118 10.54 1.32 -3.86
C VAL A 118 9.87 0.88 -5.16
N SER A 119 10.63 0.47 -6.15
CA SER A 119 10.11 0.21 -7.48
C SER A 119 10.85 -0.92 -8.23
N GLY A 120 10.47 -1.13 -9.48
CA GLY A 120 11.04 -2.21 -10.28
C GLY A 120 10.66 -3.57 -9.74
N LYS A 121 11.62 -4.44 -9.52
CA LYS A 121 11.46 -5.75 -8.89
C LYS A 121 12.21 -5.79 -7.55
N ALA A 122 12.37 -4.65 -6.88
CA ALA A 122 13.11 -4.56 -5.63
C ALA A 122 12.37 -5.27 -4.49
N HIS A 123 13.14 -5.83 -3.58
CA HIS A 123 12.62 -6.48 -2.37
C HIS A 123 13.17 -5.78 -1.14
N VAL A 124 12.28 -5.35 -0.26
CA VAL A 124 12.63 -4.76 1.04
C VAL A 124 12.01 -5.67 2.11
N TYR A 125 12.83 -6.26 2.95
CA TYR A 125 12.39 -7.26 3.92
C TYR A 125 13.25 -7.29 5.18
N GLY A 126 12.98 -8.20 6.10
CA GLY A 126 13.61 -8.19 7.40
C GLY A 126 13.14 -6.99 8.22
N LYS A 127 14.07 -6.31 8.86
CA LYS A 127 13.81 -5.07 9.60
C LYS A 127 14.37 -3.85 8.88
N ALA A 128 14.42 -3.90 7.55
CA ALA A 128 14.97 -2.81 6.75
C ALA A 128 14.08 -1.58 6.76
N HIS A 129 14.70 -0.41 6.76
CA HIS A 129 14.01 0.87 6.68
C HIS A 129 14.46 1.63 5.43
N VAL A 130 13.51 2.07 4.61
CA VAL A 130 13.75 2.93 3.45
C VAL A 130 13.00 4.23 3.70
N TYR A 131 13.72 5.34 3.83
CA TYR A 131 13.12 6.60 4.27
C TYR A 131 13.81 7.84 3.68
N GLY A 132 13.35 9.00 4.05
CA GLY A 132 13.82 10.25 3.45
C GLY A 132 13.49 10.28 1.97
N ASN A 133 14.45 10.69 1.14
CA ASN A 133 14.32 10.72 -0.32
C ASN A 133 14.97 9.49 -0.97
N ALA A 134 15.08 8.37 -0.26
CA ALA A 134 15.75 7.18 -0.78
C ALA A 134 14.97 6.52 -1.91
N HIS A 135 15.69 5.95 -2.88
CA HIS A 135 15.08 5.18 -3.97
C HIS A 135 15.71 3.78 -4.00
N VAL A 136 14.89 2.76 -3.92
CA VAL A 136 15.27 1.37 -4.10
C VAL A 136 14.59 0.86 -5.38
N TYR A 137 15.34 0.39 -6.34
CA TYR A 137 14.81 0.06 -7.66
C TYR A 137 15.56 -1.10 -8.33
N GLY A 138 15.19 -1.40 -9.54
CA GLY A 138 15.79 -2.51 -10.29
C GLY A 138 15.46 -3.86 -9.63
N ILE A 139 16.47 -4.67 -9.39
CA ILE A 139 16.33 -5.97 -8.69
C ILE A 139 17.01 -5.94 -7.32
N ALA A 140 17.10 -4.77 -6.71
CA ALA A 140 17.76 -4.59 -5.41
C ALA A 140 17.10 -5.40 -4.31
N HIS A 141 17.90 -5.89 -3.38
CA HIS A 141 17.44 -6.53 -2.14
C HIS A 141 17.95 -5.73 -0.95
N VAL A 142 17.04 -5.24 -0.13
CA VAL A 142 17.34 -4.51 1.10
C VAL A 142 16.77 -5.32 2.26
N CYS A 143 17.62 -5.80 3.13
CA CYS A 143 17.21 -6.75 4.16
C CYS A 143 17.96 -6.58 5.48
N GLY A 144 17.61 -7.40 6.45
CA GLY A 144 18.19 -7.36 7.78
C GLY A 144 17.82 -6.06 8.49
N ASN A 145 18.79 -5.42 9.15
CA ASN A 145 18.61 -4.15 9.84
C ASN A 145 19.11 -2.97 8.99
N THR A 146 19.07 -3.08 7.67
CA THR A 146 19.59 -2.06 6.75
C THR A 146 18.76 -0.79 6.80
N LEU A 147 19.42 0.35 6.82
CA LEU A 147 18.82 1.66 6.77
C LEU A 147 19.22 2.36 5.48
N ILE A 148 18.26 2.62 4.60
CA ILE A 148 18.47 3.38 3.36
C ILE A 148 17.82 4.74 3.54
N ALA A 149 18.65 5.77 3.70
CA ALA A 149 18.23 7.11 4.06
C ALA A 149 18.52 8.12 2.95
N VAL A 150 18.21 9.31 3.22
CA VAL A 150 18.24 10.54 2.40
C VAL A 150 19.17 10.48 1.18
N ASN A 151 18.57 10.67 0.00
CA ASN A 151 19.25 10.74 -1.31
C ASN A 151 20.03 9.49 -1.74
N ASN A 152 19.87 8.39 -1.00
CA ASN A 152 20.47 7.12 -1.41
C ASN A 152 19.66 6.47 -2.53
N ARG A 153 20.40 5.92 -3.48
CA ARG A 153 19.82 5.14 -4.57
C ARG A 153 20.40 3.74 -4.52
N VAL A 154 19.54 2.75 -4.42
CA VAL A 154 19.95 1.35 -4.38
C VAL A 154 19.32 0.62 -5.55
N SER A 155 20.16 0.07 -6.41
CA SER A 155 19.71 -0.78 -7.52
C SER A 155 20.47 -2.09 -7.49
N GLY A 156 19.78 -3.16 -7.80
CA GLY A 156 20.41 -4.46 -8.02
C GLY A 156 20.68 -4.69 -9.51
N ARG A 157 21.59 -5.58 -9.77
CA ARG A 157 21.88 -6.06 -11.13
C ARG A 157 21.42 -7.50 -11.31
#